data_cf14835a0af72201e30ad1359ea7f3f6
#
_entry.id   cf14835a0af72201e30ad1359ea7f3f6
#
_cell.length_a   1.000
_cell.length_b   1.000
_cell.length_c   1.000
_cell.angle_alpha   90.00
_cell.angle_beta   90.00
_cell.angle_gamma   90.00
#
_symmetry.space_group_name_H-M   'P 1'
#
loop_
_entity.id
_entity.type
_entity.pdbx_description
1 polymer ?
#
loop_
_entity_poly.entity_id
_entity_poly.type
_entity_poly.pdbx_seq_one_letter_code
_entity_poly.pdbx_strand_id
1 'polypeptide(L)'
;MKIVIVGYGTMGHLLLSRIEEKEDLQCVGLIASSYYQEISELPQHPEVIVDVSHPDNFVRIERAMQRQPIPLVLATTGYNESQKNTIEDWARQ
;
A
#
# COMPACT_ATOMS: atom_id res chain seq x y z
N MET A 1 -1.21 13.30 7.12
CA MET A 1 -1.76 12.27 6.22
C MET A 1 -1.27 10.90 6.67
N LYS A 2 -2.18 9.97 6.79
CA LYS A 2 -1.88 8.61 7.27
C LYS A 2 -1.60 7.68 6.09
N ILE A 3 -0.41 7.09 6.07
CA ILE A 3 0.09 6.29 4.95
C ILE A 3 0.34 4.86 5.43
N VAL A 4 -0.12 3.87 4.66
CA VAL A 4 0.32 2.49 4.82
C VAL A 4 1.28 2.15 3.68
N ILE A 5 2.39 1.50 4.02
CA ILE A 5 3.36 1.05 3.04
C ILE A 5 3.18 -0.47 2.88
N VAL A 6 2.97 -0.92 1.65
CA VAL A 6 2.93 -2.35 1.32
C VAL A 6 4.30 -2.73 0.81
N GLY A 7 5.00 -3.58 1.55
CA GLY A 7 6.37 -3.98 1.29
C GLY A 7 7.37 -3.26 2.17
N TYR A 8 8.41 -3.95 2.61
CA TYR A 8 9.44 -3.34 3.45
C TYR A 8 10.84 -3.84 3.07
N GLY A 9 11.15 -3.78 1.77
CA GLY A 9 12.49 -3.97 1.25
C GLY A 9 13.24 -2.64 1.22
N THR A 10 14.20 -2.51 0.31
CA THR A 10 15.03 -1.30 0.20
C THR A 10 14.18 -0.05 -0.03
N MET A 11 13.22 -0.11 -0.94
CA MET A 11 12.35 1.03 -1.24
C MET A 11 11.43 1.37 -0.06
N GLY A 12 10.89 0.34 0.62
CA GLY A 12 10.04 0.57 1.78
C GLY A 12 10.78 1.25 2.93
N HIS A 13 12.01 0.83 3.19
CA HIS A 13 12.86 1.46 4.20
C HIS A 13 13.14 2.93 3.87
N LEU A 14 13.48 3.20 2.62
CA LEU A 14 13.75 4.56 2.18
C LEU A 14 12.51 5.44 2.30
N LEU A 15 11.37 4.92 1.87
CA LEU A 15 10.11 5.64 1.95
C LEU A 15 9.73 5.96 3.40
N LEU A 16 9.87 4.99 4.28
CA LEU A 16 9.57 5.19 5.71
C LEU A 16 10.45 6.30 6.30
N SER A 17 11.75 6.30 5.98
CA SER A 17 12.66 7.35 6.44
C SER A 17 12.21 8.72 5.97
N ARG A 18 11.76 8.83 4.73
CA ARG A 18 11.28 10.10 4.17
C ARG A 18 10.00 10.58 4.84
N ILE A 19 9.09 9.64 5.14
CA ILE A 19 7.84 9.98 5.81
C ILE A 19 8.12 10.49 7.22
N GLU A 20 9.05 9.85 7.94
CA GLU A 20 9.40 10.25 9.30
C GLU A 20 10.01 11.65 9.38
N GLU A 21 10.60 12.14 8.29
CA GLU A 21 11.15 13.50 8.23
C GLU A 21 10.07 14.58 8.07
N LYS A 22 8.84 14.21 7.76
CA LYS A 22 7.74 15.14 7.49
C LYS A 22 6.78 15.19 8.66
N GLU A 23 6.45 16.38 9.12
CA GLU A 23 5.50 16.56 10.22
C GLU A 23 4.06 16.26 9.83
N ASP A 24 3.72 16.45 8.57
CA ASP A 24 2.36 16.26 8.06
C ASP A 24 2.07 14.85 7.53
N LEU A 25 3.06 13.94 7.58
CA LEU A 25 2.93 12.57 7.14
C LEU A 25 3.18 11.60 8.29
N GLN A 26 2.41 10.52 8.32
CA GLN A 26 2.53 9.49 9.34
C GLN A 26 2.39 8.12 8.70
N CYS A 27 3.34 7.23 8.95
CA CYS A 27 3.20 5.82 8.57
C CYS A 27 2.40 5.10 9.64
N VAL A 28 1.20 4.64 9.30
CA VAL A 28 0.32 3.96 10.25
C VAL A 28 0.51 2.45 10.24
N GLY A 29 1.34 1.93 9.34
CA GLY A 29 1.68 0.52 9.34
C GLY A 29 2.47 0.10 8.11
N LEU A 30 3.08 -1.09 8.24
CA LEU A 30 3.83 -1.73 7.17
C LEU A 30 3.19 -3.09 6.92
N ILE A 31 2.93 -3.41 5.66
CA ILE A 31 2.42 -4.71 5.27
C ILE A 31 3.60 -5.52 4.74
N ALA A 32 4.08 -6.44 5.56
CA ALA A 32 5.25 -7.27 5.25
C ALA A 32 5.26 -8.48 6.17
N SER A 33 6.13 -9.46 5.88
CA SER A 33 6.12 -10.75 6.60
C SER A 33 6.32 -10.64 8.11
N SER A 34 7.08 -9.64 8.58
CA SER A 34 7.36 -9.44 10.01
C SER A 34 6.48 -8.36 10.66
N TYR A 35 5.49 -7.87 9.93
CA TYR A 35 4.62 -6.79 10.37
C TYR A 35 3.16 -7.19 10.19
N TYR A 36 2.30 -6.27 9.79
CA TYR A 36 0.91 -6.60 9.54
C TYR A 36 0.77 -7.35 8.21
N GLN A 37 -0.15 -8.30 8.16
CA GLN A 37 -0.42 -9.09 6.95
C GLN A 37 -1.54 -8.51 6.12
N GLU A 38 -2.47 -7.81 6.75
CA GLU A 38 -3.62 -7.21 6.08
C GLU A 38 -3.77 -5.75 6.50
N ILE A 39 -4.20 -4.91 5.56
CA ILE A 39 -4.44 -3.48 5.85
C ILE A 39 -5.54 -3.31 6.89
N SER A 40 -6.53 -4.21 6.91
CA SER A 40 -7.62 -4.15 7.88
C SER A 40 -7.17 -4.41 9.32
N GLU A 41 -5.97 -4.95 9.54
CA GLU A 41 -5.44 -5.20 10.87
C GLU A 41 -4.84 -3.96 11.51
N LEU A 42 -4.62 -2.90 10.75
CA LEU A 42 -3.96 -1.69 11.25
C LEU A 42 -4.79 -1.00 12.31
N PRO A 43 -4.16 -0.48 13.39
CA PRO A 43 -4.89 0.22 14.46
C PRO A 43 -5.49 1.55 14.00
N GLN A 44 -4.95 2.14 12.94
CA GLN A 44 -5.49 3.37 12.36
C GLN A 44 -5.77 3.16 10.87
N HIS A 45 -6.87 3.72 10.40
CA HIS A 45 -7.26 3.61 9.00
C HIS A 45 -6.36 4.49 8.13
N PRO A 46 -5.71 3.93 7.07
CA PRO A 46 -4.85 4.74 6.21
C PRO A 46 -5.67 5.62 5.26
N GLU A 47 -5.10 6.76 4.91
CA GLU A 47 -5.68 7.67 3.93
C GLU A 47 -5.12 7.44 2.53
N VAL A 48 -3.95 6.78 2.44
CA VAL A 48 -3.33 6.41 1.17
C VAL A 48 -2.52 5.13 1.33
N ILE A 49 -2.54 4.30 0.29
CA ILE A 49 -1.74 3.07 0.21
C ILE A 49 -0.59 3.33 -0.76
N VAL A 50 0.63 3.06 -0.34
CA VAL A 50 1.81 3.13 -1.22
C VAL A 50 2.39 1.72 -1.33
N ASP A 51 2.37 1.17 -2.54
CA ASP A 51 2.87 -0.17 -2.82
C ASP A 51 4.27 -0.13 -3.43
N VAL A 52 5.26 -0.64 -2.69
CA VAL A 52 6.65 -0.78 -3.13
C VAL A 52 7.11 -2.23 -2.93
N SER A 53 6.23 -3.17 -3.18
CA SER A 53 6.45 -4.57 -2.87
C SER A 53 6.62 -5.43 -4.12
N HIS A 54 5.88 -6.50 -4.21
CA HIS A 54 5.89 -7.48 -5.28
C HIS A 54 4.45 -7.75 -5.70
N PRO A 55 4.17 -8.10 -6.97
CA PRO A 55 2.81 -8.39 -7.41
C PRO A 55 2.06 -9.44 -6.57
N ASP A 56 2.78 -10.32 -5.86
CA ASP A 56 2.17 -11.30 -4.95
C ASP A 56 1.37 -10.64 -3.83
N ASN A 57 1.66 -9.39 -3.49
CA ASN A 57 0.93 -8.65 -2.47
C ASN A 57 -0.33 -7.96 -2.99
N PHE A 58 -0.60 -8.06 -4.28
CA PHE A 58 -1.75 -7.40 -4.89
C PHE A 58 -3.07 -7.83 -4.25
N VAL A 59 -3.18 -9.09 -3.86
CA VAL A 59 -4.39 -9.61 -3.22
C VAL A 59 -4.72 -8.87 -1.91
N ARG A 60 -3.70 -8.44 -1.17
CA ARG A 60 -3.90 -7.68 0.07
C ARG A 60 -4.45 -6.29 -0.20
N ILE A 61 -3.94 -5.66 -1.26
CA ILE A 61 -4.41 -4.35 -1.71
C ILE A 61 -5.85 -4.49 -2.21
N GLU A 62 -6.12 -5.52 -2.98
CA GLU A 62 -7.45 -5.79 -3.53
C GLU A 62 -8.49 -5.97 -2.43
N ARG A 63 -8.16 -6.73 -1.38
CA ARG A 63 -9.06 -6.91 -0.24
C ARG A 63 -9.37 -5.58 0.45
N ALA A 64 -8.37 -4.73 0.62
CA ALA A 64 -8.56 -3.42 1.24
C ALA A 64 -9.45 -2.53 0.38
N MET A 65 -9.23 -2.52 -0.93
CA MET A 65 -10.00 -1.72 -1.87
C MET A 65 -11.46 -2.18 -1.94
N GLN A 66 -11.72 -3.47 -1.77
CA GLN A 66 -13.08 -4.01 -1.74
C GLN A 66 -13.86 -3.57 -0.51
N ARG A 67 -13.16 -3.39 0.62
CA ARG A 67 -13.79 -2.93 1.86
C ARG A 67 -14.09 -1.43 1.79
N GLN A 68 -13.13 -0.65 1.34
CA GLN A 68 -13.26 0.79 1.19
C GLN A 68 -12.21 1.27 0.19
N PRO A 69 -12.61 1.94 -0.88
CA PRO A 69 -11.65 2.51 -1.82
C PRO A 69 -10.74 3.52 -1.12
N ILE A 70 -9.44 3.36 -1.31
CA ILE A 70 -8.42 4.21 -0.72
C ILE A 70 -7.49 4.67 -1.84
N PRO A 71 -7.09 5.94 -1.90
CA PRO A 71 -6.10 6.40 -2.88
C PRO A 71 -4.86 5.53 -2.86
N LEU A 72 -4.36 5.19 -4.03
CA LEU A 72 -3.33 4.16 -4.21
C LEU A 72 -2.20 4.69 -5.08
N VAL A 73 -0.96 4.58 -4.57
CA VAL A 73 0.25 4.86 -5.33
C VAL A 73 0.96 3.53 -5.56
N LEU A 74 1.12 3.15 -6.82
CA LEU A 74 1.76 1.90 -7.20
C LEU A 74 3.15 2.15 -7.77
N ALA A 75 4.17 1.69 -7.07
CA ALA A 75 5.55 1.70 -7.56
C ALA A 75 6.05 0.29 -7.88
N THR A 76 5.25 -0.73 -7.64
CA THR A 76 5.55 -2.11 -7.96
C THR A 76 5.37 -2.35 -9.48
N THR A 77 6.27 -3.13 -10.08
CA THR A 77 6.18 -3.51 -11.48
C THR A 77 5.92 -5.02 -11.60
N GLY A 78 5.60 -5.47 -12.81
CA GLY A 78 5.42 -6.90 -13.06
C GLY A 78 4.01 -7.42 -12.85
N TYR A 79 3.00 -6.55 -12.78
CA TYR A 79 1.61 -6.98 -12.70
C TYR A 79 1.19 -7.68 -13.99
N ASN A 80 0.38 -8.73 -13.87
CA ASN A 80 -0.18 -9.43 -15.03
C ASN A 80 -1.37 -8.63 -15.63
N GLU A 81 -1.92 -9.10 -16.74
CA GLU A 81 -3.00 -8.40 -17.43
C GLU A 81 -4.28 -8.28 -16.58
N SER A 82 -4.62 -9.35 -15.85
CA SER A 82 -5.77 -9.32 -14.97
C SER A 82 -5.64 -8.26 -13.87
N GLN A 83 -4.46 -8.18 -13.27
CA GLN A 83 -4.17 -7.17 -12.24
C GLN A 83 -4.19 -5.77 -12.81
N LYS A 84 -3.61 -5.57 -14.00
CA LYS A 84 -3.63 -4.27 -14.68
C LYS A 84 -5.06 -3.81 -14.98
N ASN A 85 -5.92 -4.73 -15.41
CA ASN A 85 -7.32 -4.41 -15.68
C ASN A 85 -8.04 -3.96 -14.41
N THR A 86 -7.79 -4.63 -13.28
CA THR A 86 -8.36 -4.26 -11.99
C THR A 86 -7.90 -2.85 -11.56
N ILE A 87 -6.61 -2.57 -11.75
CA ILE A 87 -6.04 -1.25 -11.42
C ILE A 87 -6.71 -0.15 -12.27
N GLU A 88 -6.92 -0.42 -13.55
CA GLU A 88 -7.60 0.53 -14.44
C GLU A 88 -9.04 0.79 -13.99
N ASP A 89 -9.74 -0.25 -13.54
CA ASP A 89 -11.10 -0.10 -13.02
C ASP A 89 -11.13 0.78 -11.79
N TRP A 90 -10.17 0.63 -10.89
CA TRP A 90 -10.06 1.50 -9.72
C TRP A 90 -9.85 2.96 -10.12
N ALA A 91 -9.03 3.19 -11.15
CA ALA A 91 -8.73 4.55 -11.60
C ALA A 91 -9.94 5.27 -12.20
N ARG A 92 -10.98 4.52 -12.61
CA ARG A 92 -12.19 5.07 -13.20
C ARG A 92 -13.27 5.44 -12.17
N GLN A 93 -13.05 5.07 -10.93
CA GLN A 93 -14.04 5.30 -9.86
C GLN A 93 -13.89 6.66 -9.19
#